data_08103a997677f5a261343ac2c36a512f
#
_entry.id   08103a997677f5a261343ac2c36a512f
#
_cell.length_a   1.000
_cell.length_b   1.000
_cell.length_c   1.000
_cell.angle_alpha   90.00
_cell.angle_beta   90.00
_cell.angle_gamma   90.00
#
_symmetry.space_group_name_H-M   'P 1'
#
loop_
_entity.id
_entity.type
_entity.pdbx_description
1 polymer ?
#
loop_
_entity_poly.entity_id
_entity_poly.type
_entity_poly.pdbx_seq_one_letter_code
_entity_poly.pdbx_strand_id
1 'polypeptide(L)'
;MKKFSDLLHSLLYAPQRSVKQAYLEEFIKNTKDPDRGFAISALTGELSIQGVKTHLIRQIAYKRCDPLLFDLSYDFVGDLAETVALIWPTKSVKDIEIKISDIITVLQESSKLHASDYLEGLLDQMPESQRWALLKLVTGGLRVGVSARMARLALSKSYEIEVDEIEQIWPLIQPPYLELFNWLEGKADKPDAKGKAVFRPMMLAHPLSETEITKIDFSSFQAEWKWDGIRIQLVSANDDLRIFSRSGDDVSSSFPELTRPLEWQGVIDGELLAGTPLNIGSFQQLQLRLNRKKPSAKMLIENPVFIMAYDILFDQSLDIREQTLEYRRGILEERISSDLKMPYIGLSEILPNPNLLNLKKWREKCRAGGLVEGVMLKEITSAYHAGRI
;
A
#
# COMPACT_ATOMS: atom_id res chain seq x y z
N MET A 1 -8.33 24.54 3.06
CA MET A 1 -7.80 24.37 1.68
C MET A 1 -6.44 25.03 1.46
N LYS A 2 -6.19 26.27 1.91
CA LYS A 2 -4.93 26.99 1.65
C LYS A 2 -3.69 26.18 2.04
N LYS A 3 -3.59 25.74 3.32
CA LYS A 3 -2.44 24.93 3.79
C LYS A 3 -2.20 23.65 2.97
N PHE A 4 -3.27 23.01 2.53
CA PHE A 4 -3.16 21.81 1.70
C PHE A 4 -2.67 22.13 0.28
N SER A 5 -3.16 23.21 -0.32
CA SER A 5 -2.68 23.71 -1.61
C SER A 5 -1.19 24.04 -1.54
N ASP A 6 -0.77 24.78 -0.51
CA ASP A 6 0.64 25.13 -0.30
C ASP A 6 1.53 23.87 -0.12
N LEU A 7 1.04 22.89 0.63
CA LEU A 7 1.73 21.58 0.75
C LEU A 7 1.88 20.89 -0.60
N LEU A 8 0.80 20.77 -1.39
CA LEU A 8 0.85 20.10 -2.68
C LEU A 8 1.83 20.77 -3.65
N HIS A 9 1.85 22.11 -3.68
CA HIS A 9 2.83 22.86 -4.47
C HIS A 9 4.26 22.59 -4.00
N SER A 10 4.52 22.65 -2.70
CA SER A 10 5.84 22.36 -2.13
C SER A 10 6.31 20.96 -2.47
N LEU A 11 5.43 19.96 -2.36
CA LEU A 11 5.73 18.58 -2.69
C LEU A 11 5.98 18.35 -4.20
N LEU A 12 5.23 19.03 -5.06
CA LEU A 12 5.37 18.90 -6.51
C LEU A 12 6.75 19.36 -6.98
N TYR A 13 7.24 20.50 -6.47
CA TYR A 13 8.49 21.11 -6.87
C TYR A 13 9.70 20.67 -6.04
N ALA A 14 9.51 19.87 -4.99
CA ALA A 14 10.63 19.35 -4.21
C ALA A 14 11.35 18.21 -4.95
N PRO A 15 12.64 18.36 -5.34
CA PRO A 15 13.36 17.33 -6.08
C PRO A 15 13.82 16.18 -5.20
N GLN A 16 14.07 16.41 -3.92
CA GLN A 16 14.65 15.45 -2.98
C GLN A 16 13.61 14.87 -2.04
N ARG A 17 13.73 13.56 -1.76
CA ARG A 17 12.84 12.84 -0.85
C ARG A 17 12.86 13.40 0.57
N SER A 18 14.04 13.79 1.07
CA SER A 18 14.22 14.39 2.40
C SER A 18 13.48 15.73 2.55
N VAL A 19 13.48 16.55 1.49
CA VAL A 19 12.77 17.83 1.47
C VAL A 19 11.24 17.62 1.49
N LYS A 20 10.75 16.66 0.71
CA LYS A 20 9.33 16.27 0.75
C LYS A 20 8.91 15.80 2.15
N GLN A 21 9.76 15.05 2.79
CA GLN A 21 9.51 14.56 4.14
C GLN A 21 9.43 15.72 5.15
N ALA A 22 10.32 16.69 5.07
CA ALA A 22 10.29 17.87 5.93
C ALA A 22 9.00 18.69 5.75
N TYR A 23 8.51 18.88 4.52
CA TYR A 23 7.22 19.53 4.27
C TYR A 23 6.04 18.75 4.86
N LEU A 24 6.07 17.42 4.81
CA LEU A 24 5.04 16.59 5.46
C LEU A 24 5.07 16.76 6.98
N GLU A 25 6.26 16.71 7.61
CA GLU A 25 6.44 16.88 9.05
C GLU A 25 5.93 18.27 9.51
N GLU A 26 6.26 19.31 8.76
CA GLU A 26 5.76 20.68 9.02
C GLU A 26 4.23 20.76 8.92
N PHE A 27 3.65 20.17 7.87
CA PHE A 27 2.21 20.15 7.68
C PHE A 27 1.50 19.40 8.80
N ILE A 28 2.01 18.21 9.20
CA ILE A 28 1.48 17.39 10.28
C ILE A 28 1.44 18.16 11.60
N LYS A 29 2.50 18.89 11.93
CA LYS A 29 2.60 19.69 13.16
C LYS A 29 1.69 20.92 13.16
N ASN A 30 1.49 21.55 12.00
CA ASN A 30 0.81 22.85 11.88
C ASN A 30 -0.66 22.74 11.45
N THR A 31 -1.17 21.54 11.17
CA THR A 31 -2.57 21.34 10.73
C THR A 31 -3.34 20.57 11.79
N LYS A 32 -4.57 21.04 12.07
CA LYS A 32 -5.44 20.40 13.06
C LYS A 32 -6.30 19.30 12.43
N ASP A 33 -6.77 18.39 13.27
CA ASP A 33 -7.76 17.39 12.89
C ASP A 33 -9.14 18.05 12.70
N PRO A 34 -9.98 17.47 11.83
CA PRO A 34 -9.75 16.30 10.99
C PRO A 34 -9.05 16.60 9.65
N ASP A 35 -8.77 17.87 9.31
CA ASP A 35 -8.15 18.28 8.04
C ASP A 35 -6.78 17.64 7.80
N ARG A 36 -5.99 17.49 8.86
CA ARG A 36 -4.69 16.80 8.84
C ARG A 36 -4.81 15.35 8.38
N GLY A 37 -5.73 14.61 8.98
CA GLY A 37 -5.97 13.21 8.65
C GLY A 37 -6.51 13.02 7.24
N PHE A 38 -7.43 13.85 6.80
CA PHE A 38 -7.95 13.82 5.43
C PHE A 38 -6.87 14.15 4.39
N ALA A 39 -6.00 15.11 4.67
CA ALA A 39 -4.88 15.43 3.78
C ALA A 39 -3.92 14.25 3.63
N ILE A 40 -3.57 13.60 4.74
CA ILE A 40 -2.71 12.41 4.72
C ILE A 40 -3.38 11.27 3.95
N SER A 41 -4.66 10.99 4.18
CA SER A 41 -5.37 9.94 3.45
C SER A 41 -5.46 10.20 1.94
N ALA A 42 -5.58 11.47 1.54
CA ALA A 42 -5.52 11.85 0.14
C ALA A 42 -4.13 11.60 -0.47
N LEU A 43 -3.07 11.97 0.25
CA LEU A 43 -1.68 11.78 -0.19
C LEU A 43 -1.27 10.31 -0.27
N THR A 44 -1.81 9.45 0.60
CA THR A 44 -1.56 8.00 0.60
C THR A 44 -2.45 7.22 -0.36
N GLY A 45 -3.46 7.90 -0.96
CA GLY A 45 -4.42 7.26 -1.87
C GLY A 45 -5.55 6.49 -1.18
N GLU A 46 -5.70 6.64 0.14
CA GLU A 46 -6.72 5.95 0.94
C GLU A 46 -8.03 6.74 1.02
N LEU A 47 -8.02 8.03 0.68
CA LEU A 47 -9.22 8.84 0.62
C LEU A 47 -10.08 8.42 -0.59
N SER A 48 -11.31 8.03 -0.33
CA SER A 48 -12.30 7.74 -1.37
C SER A 48 -13.47 8.71 -1.27
N ILE A 49 -13.70 9.50 -2.32
CA ILE A 49 -14.86 10.37 -2.45
C ILE A 49 -15.78 9.75 -3.51
N GLN A 50 -16.84 9.09 -3.03
CA GLN A 50 -17.80 8.45 -3.92
C GLN A 50 -18.69 9.54 -4.59
N GLY A 51 -18.86 9.45 -5.91
CA GLY A 51 -19.74 10.36 -6.64
C GLY A 51 -19.04 11.44 -7.46
N VAL A 52 -17.84 11.85 -7.11
CA VAL A 52 -17.07 12.79 -7.93
C VAL A 52 -16.10 12.03 -8.84
N LYS A 53 -16.43 11.96 -10.12
CA LYS A 53 -15.58 11.35 -11.16
C LYS A 53 -15.06 12.42 -12.11
N THR A 54 -13.97 12.14 -12.81
CA THR A 54 -13.41 13.01 -13.86
C THR A 54 -14.43 13.50 -14.89
N HIS A 55 -15.40 12.66 -15.22
CA HIS A 55 -16.52 13.03 -16.09
C HIS A 55 -17.38 14.20 -15.53
N LEU A 56 -17.66 14.22 -14.22
CA LEU A 56 -18.39 15.32 -13.58
C LEU A 56 -17.61 16.62 -13.69
N ILE A 57 -16.31 16.61 -13.45
CA ILE A 57 -15.47 17.80 -13.58
C ILE A 57 -15.44 18.33 -15.02
N ARG A 58 -15.39 17.45 -16.03
CA ARG A 58 -15.52 17.88 -17.43
C ARG A 58 -16.87 18.53 -17.72
N GLN A 59 -17.97 17.95 -17.22
CA GLN A 59 -19.31 18.53 -17.39
C GLN A 59 -19.41 19.93 -16.78
N ILE A 60 -18.87 20.11 -15.58
CA ILE A 60 -18.82 21.43 -14.91
C ILE A 60 -17.97 22.40 -15.74
N ALA A 61 -16.82 21.99 -16.25
CA ALA A 61 -15.97 22.83 -17.09
C ALA A 61 -16.68 23.26 -18.39
N TYR A 62 -17.35 22.35 -19.09
CA TYR A 62 -18.10 22.66 -20.32
C TYR A 62 -19.29 23.63 -20.11
N LYS A 63 -19.88 23.67 -18.93
CA LYS A 63 -20.92 24.66 -18.59
C LYS A 63 -20.35 26.07 -18.38
N ARG A 64 -19.09 26.20 -17.98
CA ARG A 64 -18.49 27.45 -17.49
C ARG A 64 -17.46 28.04 -18.43
N CYS A 65 -16.82 27.21 -19.25
CA CYS A 65 -15.80 27.61 -20.21
C CYS A 65 -16.26 27.31 -21.62
N ASP A 66 -15.66 27.98 -22.59
CA ASP A 66 -15.88 27.62 -23.99
C ASP A 66 -15.38 26.18 -24.23
N PRO A 67 -16.23 25.28 -24.78
CA PRO A 67 -15.86 23.86 -24.95
C PRO A 67 -14.63 23.65 -25.85
N LEU A 68 -14.48 24.44 -26.91
CA LEU A 68 -13.35 24.33 -27.82
C LEU A 68 -12.04 24.77 -27.12
N LEU A 69 -12.13 25.88 -26.39
CA LEU A 69 -10.99 26.36 -25.60
C LEU A 69 -10.58 25.33 -24.53
N PHE A 70 -11.57 24.69 -23.87
CA PHE A 70 -11.29 23.66 -22.89
C PHE A 70 -10.58 22.45 -23.51
N ASP A 71 -11.08 21.92 -24.64
CA ASP A 71 -10.52 20.75 -25.28
C ASP A 71 -9.08 21.02 -25.78
N LEU A 72 -8.85 22.16 -26.45
CA LEU A 72 -7.50 22.54 -26.89
C LEU A 72 -6.53 22.74 -25.72
N SER A 73 -7.00 23.37 -24.64
CA SER A 73 -6.19 23.56 -23.43
C SER A 73 -5.87 22.23 -22.76
N TYR A 74 -6.83 21.33 -22.69
CA TYR A 74 -6.63 20.00 -22.10
C TYR A 74 -5.66 19.14 -22.91
N ASP A 75 -5.74 19.19 -24.25
CA ASP A 75 -4.82 18.48 -25.14
C ASP A 75 -3.37 19.00 -24.99
N PHE A 76 -3.22 20.28 -24.71
CA PHE A 76 -1.91 20.91 -24.50
C PHE A 76 -1.33 20.62 -23.11
N VAL A 77 -2.13 20.79 -22.05
CA VAL A 77 -1.69 20.66 -20.65
C VAL A 77 -1.61 19.19 -20.22
N GLY A 78 -2.54 18.33 -20.68
CA GLY A 78 -2.58 16.90 -20.39
C GLY A 78 -3.06 16.54 -18.96
N ASP A 79 -3.43 17.53 -18.13
CA ASP A 79 -3.95 17.33 -16.77
C ASP A 79 -5.26 18.09 -16.56
N LEU A 80 -6.32 17.33 -16.20
CA LEU A 80 -7.66 17.91 -16.06
C LEU A 80 -7.74 18.96 -14.95
N ALA A 81 -7.12 18.70 -13.80
CA ALA A 81 -7.19 19.60 -12.65
C ALA A 81 -6.47 20.93 -12.95
N GLU A 82 -5.31 20.86 -13.59
CA GLU A 82 -4.53 22.01 -14.00
C GLU A 82 -5.27 22.82 -15.08
N THR A 83 -5.76 22.14 -16.12
CA THR A 83 -6.53 22.81 -17.19
C THR A 83 -7.71 23.58 -16.64
N VAL A 84 -8.57 22.91 -15.83
CA VAL A 84 -9.75 23.55 -15.27
C VAL A 84 -9.39 24.71 -14.33
N ALA A 85 -8.37 24.54 -13.50
CA ALA A 85 -7.94 25.60 -12.58
C ALA A 85 -7.47 26.87 -13.30
N LEU A 86 -6.75 26.72 -14.42
CA LEU A 86 -6.22 27.81 -15.24
C LEU A 86 -7.31 28.57 -16.01
N ILE A 87 -8.23 27.84 -16.68
CA ILE A 87 -9.20 28.47 -17.58
C ILE A 87 -10.51 28.86 -16.90
N TRP A 88 -10.69 28.49 -15.60
CA TRP A 88 -11.92 28.78 -14.88
C TRP A 88 -12.19 30.29 -14.79
N PRO A 89 -13.36 30.78 -15.24
CA PRO A 89 -13.67 32.21 -15.22
C PRO A 89 -13.78 32.71 -13.78
N THR A 90 -12.83 33.56 -13.38
CA THR A 90 -12.78 34.10 -12.03
C THR A 90 -13.74 35.27 -11.89
N LYS A 91 -14.78 35.13 -11.05
CA LYS A 91 -15.73 36.21 -10.78
C LYS A 91 -15.31 37.08 -9.58
N SER A 92 -14.95 36.47 -8.48
CA SER A 92 -14.41 37.14 -7.30
C SER A 92 -13.73 36.11 -6.40
N VAL A 93 -12.47 36.31 -6.05
CA VAL A 93 -11.80 35.51 -5.03
C VAL A 93 -12.25 36.02 -3.67
N LYS A 94 -12.82 35.16 -2.84
CA LYS A 94 -13.16 35.49 -1.45
C LYS A 94 -12.08 34.89 -0.55
N ASP A 95 -11.65 35.66 0.43
CA ASP A 95 -10.75 35.16 1.48
C ASP A 95 -11.58 34.39 2.54
N ILE A 96 -12.04 33.19 2.13
CA ILE A 96 -12.82 32.32 3.00
C ILE A 96 -11.92 31.13 3.39
N GLU A 97 -11.80 30.92 4.68
CA GLU A 97 -11.12 29.70 5.19
C GLU A 97 -12.01 28.47 4.99
N ILE A 98 -11.79 27.75 3.89
CA ILE A 98 -12.51 26.51 3.58
C ILE A 98 -11.70 25.32 4.10
N LYS A 99 -12.31 24.48 4.94
CA LYS A 99 -11.68 23.27 5.48
C LYS A 99 -11.82 22.10 4.51
N ILE A 100 -10.82 21.23 4.52
CA ILE A 100 -10.85 19.97 3.72
C ILE A 100 -11.96 19.07 4.22
N SER A 101 -12.11 18.98 5.54
CA SER A 101 -13.15 18.18 6.19
C SER A 101 -14.56 18.57 5.75
N ASP A 102 -14.86 19.87 5.66
CA ASP A 102 -16.18 20.35 5.24
C ASP A 102 -16.46 19.94 3.79
N ILE A 103 -15.46 20.08 2.92
CA ILE A 103 -15.57 19.66 1.51
C ILE A 103 -15.85 18.15 1.41
N ILE A 104 -15.07 17.33 2.12
CA ILE A 104 -15.17 15.89 2.05
C ILE A 104 -16.52 15.42 2.60
N THR A 105 -16.96 15.94 3.74
CA THR A 105 -18.26 15.60 4.35
C THR A 105 -19.40 15.92 3.40
N VAL A 106 -19.45 17.14 2.86
CA VAL A 106 -20.50 17.52 1.91
C VAL A 106 -20.50 16.63 0.68
N LEU A 107 -19.33 16.33 0.10
CA LEU A 107 -19.25 15.50 -1.12
C LEU A 107 -19.60 14.04 -0.87
N GLN A 108 -19.33 13.51 0.32
CA GLN A 108 -19.69 12.12 0.68
C GLN A 108 -21.20 11.94 0.91
N GLU A 109 -21.86 12.97 1.43
CA GLU A 109 -23.29 12.97 1.76
C GLU A 109 -24.18 13.43 0.61
N SER A 110 -23.61 14.07 -0.42
CA SER A 110 -24.35 14.72 -1.50
C SER A 110 -24.77 13.76 -2.62
N SER A 111 -25.95 14.03 -3.20
CA SER A 111 -26.28 13.51 -4.52
C SER A 111 -25.35 14.07 -5.61
N LYS A 112 -25.25 13.40 -6.76
CA LYS A 112 -24.39 13.87 -7.87
C LYS A 112 -24.69 15.30 -8.32
N LEU A 113 -25.96 15.72 -8.31
CA LEU A 113 -26.37 17.06 -8.70
C LEU A 113 -25.89 18.08 -7.67
N HIS A 114 -26.14 17.84 -6.39
CA HIS A 114 -25.66 18.69 -5.30
C HIS A 114 -24.13 18.79 -5.26
N ALA A 115 -23.40 17.69 -5.50
CA ALA A 115 -21.95 17.69 -5.59
C ALA A 115 -21.43 18.58 -6.73
N SER A 116 -22.12 18.57 -7.89
CA SER A 116 -21.81 19.44 -9.03
C SER A 116 -21.94 20.93 -8.67
N ASP A 117 -23.10 21.33 -8.13
CA ASP A 117 -23.39 22.73 -7.79
C ASP A 117 -22.47 23.21 -6.67
N TYR A 118 -22.17 22.37 -5.68
CA TYR A 118 -21.25 22.68 -4.60
C TYR A 118 -19.82 22.90 -5.11
N LEU A 119 -19.33 22.01 -5.99
CA LEU A 119 -18.01 22.16 -6.60
C LEU A 119 -17.90 23.42 -7.47
N GLU A 120 -18.93 23.72 -8.30
CA GLU A 120 -18.98 24.95 -9.08
C GLU A 120 -18.87 26.19 -8.15
N GLY A 121 -19.63 26.19 -7.05
CA GLY A 121 -19.61 27.27 -6.06
C GLY A 121 -18.24 27.45 -5.38
N LEU A 122 -17.53 26.36 -5.09
CA LEU A 122 -16.16 26.41 -4.54
C LEU A 122 -15.16 26.93 -5.57
N LEU A 123 -15.23 26.45 -6.81
CA LEU A 123 -14.34 26.88 -7.90
C LEU A 123 -14.50 28.38 -8.21
N ASP A 124 -15.72 28.92 -8.11
CA ASP A 124 -15.99 30.34 -8.31
C ASP A 124 -15.34 31.27 -7.24
N GLN A 125 -15.13 30.72 -6.03
CA GLN A 125 -14.65 31.48 -4.87
C GLN A 125 -13.15 31.33 -4.60
N MET A 126 -12.55 30.24 -5.06
CA MET A 126 -11.16 29.90 -4.78
C MET A 126 -10.18 30.57 -5.76
N PRO A 127 -8.94 30.90 -5.31
CA PRO A 127 -7.85 31.23 -6.21
C PRO A 127 -7.40 30.00 -6.99
N GLU A 128 -6.70 30.20 -8.10
CA GLU A 128 -6.24 29.14 -9.02
C GLU A 128 -5.53 27.98 -8.30
N SER A 129 -4.57 28.27 -7.42
CA SER A 129 -3.83 27.25 -6.68
C SER A 129 -4.72 26.35 -5.82
N GLN A 130 -5.74 26.93 -5.19
CA GLN A 130 -6.68 26.16 -4.37
C GLN A 130 -7.69 25.40 -5.23
N ARG A 131 -8.09 25.91 -6.42
CA ARG A 131 -8.89 25.18 -7.41
C ARG A 131 -8.16 23.91 -7.86
N TRP A 132 -6.89 24.08 -8.21
CA TRP A 132 -6.04 22.96 -8.59
C TRP A 132 -5.97 21.89 -7.49
N ALA A 133 -5.69 22.31 -6.26
CA ALA A 133 -5.62 21.41 -5.11
C ALA A 133 -6.96 20.72 -4.81
N LEU A 134 -8.09 21.43 -4.93
CA LEU A 134 -9.44 20.88 -4.79
C LEU A 134 -9.69 19.79 -5.85
N LEU A 135 -9.42 20.09 -7.12
CA LEU A 135 -9.65 19.17 -8.23
C LEU A 135 -8.76 17.93 -8.12
N LYS A 136 -7.51 18.08 -7.69
CA LYS A 136 -6.62 16.96 -7.39
C LYS A 136 -7.14 16.10 -6.24
N LEU A 137 -7.64 16.72 -5.17
CA LEU A 137 -8.23 16.03 -4.01
C LEU A 137 -9.42 15.17 -4.42
N VAL A 138 -10.38 15.74 -5.16
CA VAL A 138 -11.64 15.05 -5.50
C VAL A 138 -11.49 14.02 -6.61
N THR A 139 -10.48 14.14 -7.47
CA THR A 139 -10.19 13.18 -8.54
C THR A 139 -9.19 12.08 -8.11
N GLY A 140 -8.55 12.21 -6.95
CA GLY A 140 -7.54 11.28 -6.48
C GLY A 140 -6.21 11.33 -7.24
N GLY A 141 -6.02 12.33 -8.10
CA GLY A 141 -4.87 12.45 -9.01
C GLY A 141 -3.68 13.23 -8.45
N LEU A 142 -3.36 13.13 -7.17
CA LEU A 142 -2.36 13.99 -6.51
C LEU A 142 -0.95 13.89 -7.12
N ARG A 143 -0.45 12.69 -7.37
CA ARG A 143 0.85 12.40 -8.05
C ARG A 143 2.04 13.30 -7.65
N VAL A 144 2.11 13.70 -6.38
CA VAL A 144 3.16 14.58 -5.85
C VAL A 144 4.40 13.82 -5.34
N GLY A 145 4.47 12.51 -5.62
CA GLY A 145 5.61 11.67 -5.25
C GLY A 145 5.72 11.37 -3.75
N VAL A 146 4.59 11.34 -3.04
CA VAL A 146 4.47 10.87 -1.66
C VAL A 146 3.94 9.44 -1.68
N SER A 147 4.64 8.53 -1.01
CA SER A 147 4.17 7.17 -0.77
C SER A 147 3.56 7.05 0.63
N ALA A 148 2.71 6.05 0.85
CA ALA A 148 2.16 5.74 2.17
C ALA A 148 3.27 5.57 3.23
N ARG A 149 4.36 4.89 2.87
CA ARG A 149 5.52 4.76 3.77
C ARG A 149 6.19 6.09 4.11
N MET A 150 6.29 7.03 3.15
CA MET A 150 6.84 8.37 3.43
C MET A 150 5.97 9.13 4.41
N ALA A 151 4.63 9.02 4.31
CA ALA A 151 3.70 9.65 5.24
C ALA A 151 3.86 9.06 6.66
N ARG A 152 3.97 7.71 6.78
CA ARG A 152 4.21 7.05 8.07
C ARG A 152 5.56 7.43 8.70
N LEU A 153 6.62 7.54 7.89
CA LEU A 153 7.92 8.04 8.36
C LEU A 153 7.86 9.51 8.82
N ALA A 154 7.06 10.35 8.16
CA ALA A 154 6.87 11.72 8.60
C ALA A 154 6.11 11.80 9.94
N LEU A 155 5.10 10.94 10.15
CA LEU A 155 4.43 10.79 11.43
C LEU A 155 5.39 10.31 12.52
N SER A 156 6.14 9.25 12.27
CA SER A 156 7.17 8.71 13.18
C SER A 156 8.12 9.80 13.69
N LYS A 157 8.69 10.57 12.77
CA LYS A 157 9.58 11.69 13.13
C LYS A 157 8.88 12.84 13.81
N SER A 158 7.62 13.14 13.44
CA SER A 158 6.87 14.25 14.03
C SER A 158 6.53 14.04 15.50
N TYR A 159 6.37 12.78 15.91
CA TYR A 159 5.92 12.38 17.24
C TYR A 159 6.95 11.55 18.01
N GLU A 160 8.13 11.29 17.43
CA GLU A 160 9.21 10.49 18.05
C GLU A 160 8.76 9.08 18.44
N ILE A 161 7.91 8.46 17.60
CA ILE A 161 7.43 7.09 17.78
C ILE A 161 8.02 6.22 16.67
N GLU A 162 8.42 4.99 17.01
CA GLU A 162 8.97 4.06 16.05
C GLU A 162 7.99 3.80 14.89
N VAL A 163 8.50 3.85 13.66
CA VAL A 163 7.67 3.70 12.45
C VAL A 163 6.94 2.36 12.41
N ASP A 164 7.55 1.31 12.95
CA ASP A 164 6.98 -0.04 13.02
C ASP A 164 5.72 -0.08 13.89
N GLU A 165 5.65 0.73 14.93
CA GLU A 165 4.44 0.84 15.75
C GLU A 165 3.28 1.49 14.97
N ILE A 166 3.58 2.50 14.15
CA ILE A 166 2.60 3.14 13.28
C ILE A 166 2.16 2.17 12.18
N GLU A 167 3.12 1.45 11.57
CA GLU A 167 2.82 0.47 10.52
C GLU A 167 1.93 -0.68 11.01
N GLN A 168 2.09 -1.12 12.27
CA GLN A 168 1.23 -2.15 12.88
C GLN A 168 -0.23 -1.72 13.02
N ILE A 169 -0.49 -0.47 13.37
CA ILE A 169 -1.87 0.01 13.59
C ILE A 169 -2.52 0.61 12.34
N TRP A 170 -1.72 0.96 11.31
CA TRP A 170 -2.22 1.62 10.10
C TRP A 170 -3.41 0.91 9.45
N PRO A 171 -3.40 -0.43 9.28
CA PRO A 171 -4.53 -1.17 8.71
C PRO A 171 -5.80 -1.18 9.58
N LEU A 172 -5.70 -0.78 10.85
CA LEU A 172 -6.82 -0.80 11.81
C LEU A 172 -7.61 0.51 11.82
N ILE A 173 -7.01 1.57 11.31
CA ILE A 173 -7.54 2.93 11.39
C ILE A 173 -8.12 3.37 10.05
N GLN A 174 -9.08 4.26 10.10
CA GLN A 174 -9.74 4.80 8.92
C GLN A 174 -9.59 6.33 8.87
N PRO A 175 -9.55 6.94 7.68
CA PRO A 175 -9.61 8.39 7.56
C PRO A 175 -10.83 8.97 8.30
N PRO A 176 -10.66 10.07 9.02
CA PRO A 176 -9.50 10.96 9.10
C PRO A 176 -8.47 10.64 10.18
N TYR A 177 -8.30 9.38 10.58
CA TYR A 177 -7.27 8.88 11.50
C TYR A 177 -7.26 9.53 12.90
N LEU A 178 -8.43 9.91 13.42
CA LEU A 178 -8.53 10.57 14.74
C LEU A 178 -7.95 9.73 15.87
N GLU A 179 -8.17 8.41 15.84
CA GLU A 179 -7.62 7.47 16.82
C GLU A 179 -6.09 7.48 16.80
N LEU A 180 -5.49 7.49 15.58
CA LEU A 180 -4.05 7.60 15.41
C LEU A 180 -3.50 8.87 16.05
N PHE A 181 -4.06 10.04 15.71
CA PHE A 181 -3.56 11.31 16.23
C PHE A 181 -3.77 11.46 17.73
N ASN A 182 -4.88 10.95 18.28
CA ASN A 182 -5.08 10.94 19.72
C ASN A 182 -4.01 10.10 20.44
N TRP A 183 -3.65 8.94 19.88
CA TRP A 183 -2.55 8.14 20.42
C TRP A 183 -1.19 8.83 20.26
N LEU A 184 -0.86 9.30 19.06
CA LEU A 184 0.42 9.97 18.77
C LEU A 184 0.63 11.22 19.65
N GLU A 185 -0.44 11.91 20.03
CA GLU A 185 -0.43 13.09 20.89
C GLU A 185 -0.55 12.75 22.38
N GLY A 186 -0.55 11.47 22.76
CA GLY A 186 -0.66 11.01 24.16
C GLY A 186 -2.02 11.27 24.82
N LYS A 187 -3.08 11.50 24.03
CA LYS A 187 -4.44 11.75 24.49
C LYS A 187 -5.27 10.48 24.68
N ALA A 188 -4.85 9.38 24.07
CA ALA A 188 -5.48 8.08 24.15
C ALA A 188 -4.42 6.98 24.09
N ASP A 189 -4.79 5.77 24.51
CA ASP A 189 -3.96 4.58 24.37
C ASP A 189 -3.78 4.20 22.90
N LYS A 190 -2.74 3.39 22.63
CA LYS A 190 -2.49 2.83 21.29
C LYS A 190 -3.71 2.03 20.85
N PRO A 191 -4.22 2.26 19.61
CA PRO A 191 -5.33 1.48 19.07
C PRO A 191 -5.08 -0.02 19.18
N ASP A 192 -6.02 -0.76 19.77
CA ASP A 192 -5.86 -2.18 20.04
C ASP A 192 -6.08 -3.02 18.79
N ALA A 193 -5.11 -3.89 18.54
CA ALA A 193 -5.12 -4.84 17.42
C ALA A 193 -5.75 -6.19 17.77
N LYS A 194 -6.22 -6.39 19.03
CA LYS A 194 -6.77 -7.68 19.48
C LYS A 194 -7.91 -8.16 18.59
N GLY A 195 -7.73 -9.36 18.05
CA GLY A 195 -8.73 -10.00 17.20
C GLY A 195 -8.90 -9.42 15.80
N LYS A 196 -8.02 -8.51 15.38
CA LYS A 196 -7.99 -7.99 14.00
C LYS A 196 -6.74 -8.47 13.26
N ALA A 197 -6.88 -8.69 11.95
CA ALA A 197 -5.75 -9.04 11.10
C ALA A 197 -4.87 -7.80 10.87
N VAL A 198 -3.65 -7.81 11.41
CA VAL A 198 -2.70 -6.68 11.41
C VAL A 198 -1.43 -7.06 10.69
N PHE A 199 -1.01 -6.20 9.76
CA PHE A 199 0.29 -6.31 9.10
C PHE A 199 1.46 -6.28 10.10
N ARG A 200 2.50 -7.06 9.80
CA ARG A 200 3.77 -7.03 10.52
C ARG A 200 4.87 -6.58 9.59
N PRO A 201 5.71 -5.59 9.98
CA PRO A 201 6.81 -5.14 9.14
C PRO A 201 7.70 -6.29 8.67
N MET A 202 8.03 -6.29 7.37
CA MET A 202 8.71 -7.42 6.74
C MET A 202 10.23 -7.30 6.81
N MET A 203 10.91 -8.43 7.06
CA MET A 203 12.36 -8.56 6.91
C MET A 203 12.74 -8.45 5.44
N LEU A 204 13.84 -7.77 5.13
CA LEU A 204 14.30 -7.53 3.76
C LEU A 204 15.68 -8.13 3.52
N ALA A 205 15.83 -8.84 2.40
CA ALA A 205 17.11 -9.43 2.01
C ALA A 205 18.11 -8.40 1.44
N HIS A 206 19.37 -8.72 1.56
CA HIS A 206 20.48 -8.06 0.91
C HIS A 206 20.94 -8.80 -0.35
N PRO A 207 21.33 -8.11 -1.43
CA PRO A 207 22.05 -8.77 -2.52
C PRO A 207 23.43 -9.20 -2.04
N LEU A 208 23.84 -10.42 -2.39
CA LEU A 208 25.19 -10.92 -2.14
C LEU A 208 26.07 -10.68 -3.35
N SER A 209 27.24 -10.09 -3.12
CA SER A 209 28.28 -9.96 -4.15
C SER A 209 29.02 -11.29 -4.39
N GLU A 210 29.74 -11.43 -5.50
CA GLU A 210 30.54 -12.62 -5.81
C GLU A 210 31.65 -12.88 -4.78
N THR A 211 32.18 -11.81 -4.19
CA THR A 211 33.22 -11.90 -3.16
C THR A 211 32.66 -12.36 -1.81
N GLU A 212 31.45 -11.96 -1.46
CA GLU A 212 30.78 -12.38 -0.22
C GLU A 212 30.36 -13.84 -0.30
N ILE A 213 29.80 -14.28 -1.44
CA ILE A 213 29.39 -15.68 -1.62
C ILE A 213 30.54 -16.67 -1.39
N THR A 214 31.79 -16.32 -1.73
CA THR A 214 32.93 -17.19 -1.52
C THR A 214 33.35 -17.36 -0.06
N LYS A 215 32.85 -16.48 0.83
CA LYS A 215 33.17 -16.47 2.27
C LYS A 215 32.07 -17.09 3.14
N ILE A 216 30.92 -17.42 2.53
CA ILE A 216 29.77 -17.97 3.27
C ILE A 216 30.06 -19.42 3.71
N ASP A 217 29.79 -19.71 4.97
CA ASP A 217 29.65 -21.06 5.46
C ASP A 217 28.26 -21.59 5.13
N PHE A 218 28.12 -22.30 4.03
CA PHE A 218 26.86 -22.82 3.54
C PHE A 218 26.14 -23.77 4.51
N SER A 219 26.86 -24.35 5.48
CA SER A 219 26.25 -25.23 6.49
C SER A 219 25.29 -24.49 7.42
N SER A 220 25.47 -23.17 7.56
CA SER A 220 24.62 -22.29 8.37
C SER A 220 23.41 -21.73 7.63
N PHE A 221 23.25 -22.05 6.33
CA PHE A 221 22.19 -21.47 5.50
C PHE A 221 21.32 -22.53 4.86
N GLN A 222 20.02 -22.27 4.78
CA GLN A 222 19.14 -22.93 3.84
C GLN A 222 19.01 -22.10 2.57
N ALA A 223 18.83 -22.76 1.43
CA ALA A 223 18.59 -22.13 0.14
C ALA A 223 17.13 -22.35 -0.31
N GLU A 224 16.50 -21.33 -0.86
CA GLU A 224 15.15 -21.39 -1.42
C GLU A 224 15.11 -20.64 -2.76
N TRP A 225 14.09 -20.90 -3.58
CA TRP A 225 13.85 -20.10 -4.76
C TRP A 225 13.42 -18.69 -4.39
N LYS A 226 13.97 -17.70 -5.08
CA LYS A 226 13.41 -16.34 -5.09
C LYS A 226 12.34 -16.29 -6.17
N TRP A 227 11.10 -16.48 -5.75
CA TRP A 227 9.95 -16.52 -6.63
C TRP A 227 9.72 -15.17 -7.32
N ASP A 228 9.27 -15.19 -8.59
CA ASP A 228 8.87 -14.00 -9.35
C ASP A 228 7.38 -13.75 -9.20
N GLY A 229 7.00 -13.07 -8.13
CA GLY A 229 5.63 -12.80 -7.75
C GLY A 229 5.45 -11.48 -7.01
N ILE A 230 4.52 -11.48 -6.07
CA ILE A 230 4.28 -10.36 -5.17
C ILE A 230 4.38 -10.87 -3.74
N ARG A 231 5.36 -10.33 -3.02
CA ARG A 231 5.46 -10.63 -1.60
C ARG A 231 4.25 -10.14 -0.86
N ILE A 232 3.63 -11.05 -0.12
CA ILE A 232 2.44 -10.79 0.70
C ILE A 232 2.61 -11.37 2.10
N GLN A 233 1.77 -10.89 2.98
CA GLN A 233 1.56 -11.44 4.29
C GLN A 233 0.09 -11.83 4.44
N LEU A 234 -0.16 -13.12 4.68
CA LEU A 234 -1.48 -13.63 5.02
C LEU A 234 -1.64 -13.56 6.53
N VAL A 235 -2.65 -12.84 6.99
CA VAL A 235 -2.93 -12.65 8.42
C VAL A 235 -4.33 -13.15 8.73
N SER A 236 -4.42 -14.16 9.60
CA SER A 236 -5.67 -14.71 10.12
C SER A 236 -5.80 -14.38 11.61
N ALA A 237 -6.87 -13.67 11.99
CA ALA A 237 -7.16 -13.29 13.37
C ALA A 237 -8.68 -13.38 13.61
N ASN A 238 -9.11 -14.34 14.41
CA ASN A 238 -10.54 -14.67 14.58
C ASN A 238 -11.23 -14.88 13.20
N ASP A 239 -12.30 -14.13 12.93
CA ASP A 239 -13.02 -14.19 11.65
C ASP A 239 -12.48 -13.21 10.59
N ASP A 240 -11.38 -12.48 10.88
CA ASP A 240 -10.77 -11.50 10.00
C ASP A 240 -9.52 -12.12 9.32
N LEU A 241 -9.63 -12.38 8.02
CA LEU A 241 -8.52 -12.87 7.19
C LEU A 241 -8.18 -11.84 6.13
N ARG A 242 -6.94 -11.37 6.17
CA ARG A 242 -6.46 -10.32 5.26
C ARG A 242 -5.13 -10.67 4.60
N ILE A 243 -4.92 -10.06 3.44
CA ILE A 243 -3.67 -10.14 2.70
C ILE A 243 -3.10 -8.74 2.59
N PHE A 244 -1.88 -8.59 3.08
CA PHE A 244 -1.14 -7.33 3.00
C PHE A 244 -0.01 -7.42 2.00
N SER A 245 0.18 -6.35 1.21
CA SER A 245 1.33 -6.21 0.34
C SER A 245 2.62 -5.97 1.13
N ARG A 246 3.76 -6.00 0.45
CA ARG A 246 5.08 -5.68 1.03
C ARG A 246 5.12 -4.28 1.70
N SER A 247 4.31 -3.35 1.25
CA SER A 247 4.20 -1.99 1.83
C SER A 247 3.23 -1.89 2.98
N GLY A 248 2.52 -2.97 3.33
CA GLY A 248 1.49 -3.00 4.37
C GLY A 248 0.10 -2.55 3.89
N ASP A 249 -0.11 -2.43 2.57
CA ASP A 249 -1.42 -2.09 2.03
C ASP A 249 -2.32 -3.33 2.00
N ASP A 250 -3.57 -3.20 2.43
CA ASP A 250 -4.56 -4.28 2.34
C ASP A 250 -4.99 -4.50 0.90
N VAL A 251 -4.63 -5.66 0.35
CA VAL A 251 -4.96 -6.08 -1.03
C VAL A 251 -6.01 -7.18 -1.09
N SER A 252 -6.65 -7.51 0.03
CA SER A 252 -7.62 -8.61 0.19
C SER A 252 -8.73 -8.56 -0.86
N SER A 253 -9.25 -7.37 -1.17
CA SER A 253 -10.34 -7.18 -2.14
C SER A 253 -9.99 -7.60 -3.57
N SER A 254 -8.71 -7.67 -3.91
CA SER A 254 -8.21 -8.14 -5.23
C SER A 254 -8.11 -9.67 -5.30
N PHE A 255 -8.12 -10.35 -4.15
CA PHE A 255 -7.91 -11.80 -4.04
C PHE A 255 -8.94 -12.46 -3.12
N PRO A 256 -10.26 -12.30 -3.38
CA PRO A 256 -11.32 -12.77 -2.49
C PRO A 256 -11.34 -14.30 -2.31
N GLU A 257 -10.78 -15.06 -3.26
CA GLU A 257 -10.66 -16.51 -3.14
C GLU A 257 -9.69 -16.96 -2.04
N LEU A 258 -8.73 -16.12 -1.68
CA LEU A 258 -7.71 -16.38 -0.67
C LEU A 258 -8.12 -15.89 0.73
N THR A 259 -9.22 -15.14 0.84
CA THR A 259 -9.66 -14.53 2.10
C THR A 259 -10.86 -15.25 2.73
N ARG A 260 -10.97 -16.56 2.51
CA ARG A 260 -11.99 -17.38 3.17
C ARG A 260 -11.54 -17.66 4.61
N PRO A 261 -12.46 -17.57 5.59
CA PRO A 261 -12.12 -17.82 6.99
C PRO A 261 -11.36 -19.13 7.19
N LEU A 262 -10.35 -19.09 8.05
CA LEU A 262 -9.53 -20.22 8.46
C LEU A 262 -9.81 -20.55 9.92
N GLU A 263 -9.77 -21.84 10.28
CA GLU A 263 -9.79 -22.25 11.68
C GLU A 263 -8.46 -21.93 12.39
N TRP A 264 -7.37 -21.78 11.60
CA TRP A 264 -6.06 -21.39 12.10
C TRP A 264 -5.93 -19.87 12.24
N GLN A 265 -5.24 -19.41 13.29
CA GLN A 265 -4.89 -18.01 13.52
C GLN A 265 -3.38 -17.83 13.45
N GLY A 266 -2.91 -16.77 12.82
CA GLY A 266 -1.49 -16.48 12.73
C GLY A 266 -1.11 -15.58 11.55
N VAL A 267 0.20 -15.54 11.25
CA VAL A 267 0.76 -14.70 10.19
C VAL A 267 1.75 -15.49 9.37
N ILE A 268 1.47 -15.64 8.09
CA ILE A 268 2.35 -16.29 7.10
C ILE A 268 2.94 -15.24 6.17
N ASP A 269 4.25 -15.33 5.94
CA ASP A 269 4.98 -14.57 4.91
C ASP A 269 5.17 -15.46 3.68
N GLY A 270 4.83 -14.97 2.51
CA GLY A 270 4.87 -15.76 1.28
C GLY A 270 4.90 -14.90 0.02
N GLU A 271 5.02 -15.57 -1.10
CA GLU A 271 4.92 -14.97 -2.42
C GLU A 271 3.58 -15.34 -3.06
N LEU A 272 2.82 -14.34 -3.49
CA LEU A 272 1.61 -14.52 -4.28
C LEU A 272 2.01 -14.80 -5.73
N LEU A 273 1.57 -15.93 -6.26
CA LEU A 273 1.88 -16.41 -7.60
C LEU A 273 0.59 -16.67 -8.39
N ALA A 274 0.69 -16.59 -9.72
CA ALA A 274 -0.37 -17.06 -10.61
C ALA A 274 -0.39 -18.58 -10.68
N GLY A 275 -1.57 -19.17 -10.91
CA GLY A 275 -1.75 -20.60 -11.08
C GLY A 275 -2.13 -21.32 -9.81
N THR A 276 -1.57 -22.48 -9.59
CA THR A 276 -1.75 -23.35 -8.42
C THR A 276 -0.40 -23.87 -7.93
N PRO A 277 -0.29 -24.40 -6.69
CA PRO A 277 0.98 -24.97 -6.21
C PRO A 277 1.59 -26.05 -7.11
N LEU A 278 0.75 -26.76 -7.88
CA LEU A 278 1.17 -27.80 -8.81
C LEU A 278 1.48 -27.30 -10.23
N ASN A 279 0.98 -26.10 -10.59
CA ASN A 279 1.16 -25.52 -11.92
C ASN A 279 1.29 -24.00 -11.81
N ILE A 280 2.52 -23.53 -11.67
CA ILE A 280 2.85 -22.12 -11.46
C ILE A 280 2.79 -21.38 -12.79
N GLY A 281 2.01 -20.30 -12.81
CA GLY A 281 1.88 -19.41 -13.96
C GLY A 281 2.92 -18.29 -13.96
N SER A 282 2.91 -17.48 -15.04
CA SER A 282 3.84 -16.36 -15.19
C SER A 282 3.43 -15.13 -14.39
N PHE A 283 4.39 -14.25 -14.09
CA PHE A 283 4.13 -12.96 -13.47
C PHE A 283 3.18 -12.07 -14.31
N GLN A 284 3.20 -12.19 -15.64
CA GLN A 284 2.27 -11.47 -16.51
C GLN A 284 0.79 -11.85 -16.22
N GLN A 285 0.51 -13.12 -15.95
CA GLN A 285 -0.83 -13.58 -15.56
C GLN A 285 -1.23 -12.98 -14.20
N LEU A 286 -0.30 -12.89 -13.26
CA LEU A 286 -0.55 -12.25 -11.97
C LEU A 286 -0.87 -10.75 -12.13
N GLN A 287 -0.19 -10.05 -13.04
CA GLN A 287 -0.45 -8.64 -13.32
C GLN A 287 -1.89 -8.37 -13.79
N LEU A 288 -2.55 -9.31 -14.45
CA LEU A 288 -3.96 -9.16 -14.84
C LEU A 288 -4.90 -9.05 -13.63
N ARG A 289 -4.50 -9.61 -12.49
CA ARG A 289 -5.24 -9.57 -11.22
C ARG A 289 -4.91 -8.32 -10.39
N LEU A 290 -3.70 -7.78 -10.53
CA LEU A 290 -3.26 -6.59 -9.82
C LEU A 290 -4.17 -5.39 -10.11
N ASN A 291 -4.40 -4.58 -9.08
CA ASN A 291 -5.22 -3.36 -9.16
C ASN A 291 -6.72 -3.58 -9.49
N ARG A 292 -7.19 -4.82 -9.48
CA ARG A 292 -8.59 -5.17 -9.67
C ARG A 292 -9.30 -5.35 -8.33
N LYS A 293 -9.79 -4.27 -7.75
CA LYS A 293 -10.50 -4.28 -6.44
C LYS A 293 -11.77 -5.16 -6.41
N LYS A 294 -12.34 -5.53 -7.55
CA LYS A 294 -13.51 -6.45 -7.66
C LYS A 294 -13.36 -7.32 -8.90
N PRO A 295 -12.57 -8.40 -8.84
CA PRO A 295 -12.43 -9.33 -9.96
C PRO A 295 -13.77 -10.06 -10.22
N SER A 296 -14.09 -10.32 -11.49
CA SER A 296 -15.27 -11.10 -11.85
C SER A 296 -15.04 -12.59 -11.59
N ALA A 297 -16.13 -13.38 -11.43
CA ALA A 297 -16.02 -14.83 -11.27
C ALA A 297 -15.25 -15.50 -12.41
N LYS A 298 -15.44 -15.02 -13.65
CA LYS A 298 -14.70 -15.49 -14.83
C LYS A 298 -13.19 -15.26 -14.66
N MET A 299 -12.78 -14.09 -14.18
CA MET A 299 -11.38 -13.76 -13.97
C MET A 299 -10.73 -14.62 -12.89
N LEU A 300 -11.46 -14.97 -11.81
CA LEU A 300 -10.96 -15.84 -10.75
C LEU A 300 -10.65 -17.26 -11.29
N ILE A 301 -11.48 -17.75 -12.22
CA ILE A 301 -11.31 -19.07 -12.83
C ILE A 301 -10.18 -19.06 -13.87
N GLU A 302 -10.12 -18.04 -14.73
CA GLU A 302 -9.15 -17.98 -15.83
C GLU A 302 -7.74 -17.61 -15.36
N ASN A 303 -7.63 -16.85 -14.26
CA ASN A 303 -6.36 -16.41 -13.69
C ASN A 303 -6.32 -16.73 -12.18
N PRO A 304 -6.30 -18.01 -11.81
CA PRO A 304 -6.20 -18.41 -10.41
C PRO A 304 -4.88 -17.94 -9.83
N VAL A 305 -4.86 -17.74 -8.50
CA VAL A 305 -3.68 -17.36 -7.74
C VAL A 305 -3.55 -18.20 -6.48
N PHE A 306 -2.34 -18.33 -5.98
CA PHE A 306 -2.04 -19.04 -4.75
C PHE A 306 -0.86 -18.38 -4.01
N ILE A 307 -0.68 -18.75 -2.75
CA ILE A 307 0.41 -18.25 -1.90
C ILE A 307 1.47 -19.36 -1.79
N MET A 308 2.70 -19.05 -2.15
CA MET A 308 3.87 -19.86 -1.88
C MET A 308 4.48 -19.43 -0.56
N ALA A 309 4.13 -20.10 0.53
CA ALA A 309 4.55 -19.76 1.89
C ALA A 309 6.02 -20.17 2.13
N TYR A 310 6.79 -19.31 2.79
CA TYR A 310 8.19 -19.58 3.10
C TYR A 310 8.60 -19.18 4.53
N ASP A 311 7.77 -18.47 5.29
CA ASP A 311 7.99 -18.18 6.71
C ASP A 311 6.66 -18.05 7.46
N ILE A 312 6.68 -18.22 8.77
CA ILE A 312 5.55 -18.01 9.67
C ILE A 312 6.03 -17.17 10.84
N LEU A 313 5.29 -16.10 11.13
CA LEU A 313 5.68 -15.08 12.11
C LEU A 313 4.89 -15.19 13.42
N PHE A 314 3.64 -15.64 13.30
CA PHE A 314 2.74 -15.89 14.43
C PHE A 314 2.03 -17.22 14.21
N ASP A 315 1.94 -18.02 15.26
CA ASP A 315 1.18 -19.27 15.30
C ASP A 315 0.25 -19.28 16.48
N GLN A 316 -1.07 -19.47 16.25
CA GLN A 316 -2.11 -19.44 17.29
C GLN A 316 -1.98 -18.21 18.22
N SER A 317 -1.77 -17.04 17.64
CA SER A 317 -1.55 -15.76 18.35
C SER A 317 -0.20 -15.64 19.10
N LEU A 318 0.65 -16.65 19.11
CA LEU A 318 1.99 -16.59 19.68
C LEU A 318 2.96 -15.94 18.68
N ASP A 319 3.64 -14.90 19.11
CA ASP A 319 4.72 -14.28 18.33
C ASP A 319 5.98 -15.17 18.37
N ILE A 320 6.35 -15.73 17.21
CA ILE A 320 7.51 -16.62 17.09
C ILE A 320 8.65 -16.01 16.26
N ARG A 321 8.60 -14.71 15.98
CA ARG A 321 9.62 -14.01 15.17
C ARG A 321 11.02 -14.08 15.78
N GLU A 322 11.13 -14.09 17.12
CA GLU A 322 12.41 -14.22 17.84
C GLU A 322 12.96 -15.66 17.83
N GLN A 323 12.17 -16.65 17.39
CA GLN A 323 12.66 -18.01 17.21
C GLN A 323 13.52 -18.13 15.95
N THR A 324 14.33 -19.17 15.89
CA THR A 324 15.19 -19.47 14.72
C THR A 324 14.36 -19.74 13.47
N LEU A 325 14.90 -19.48 12.29
CA LEU A 325 14.24 -19.82 11.02
C LEU A 325 13.90 -21.31 10.94
N GLU A 326 14.80 -22.19 11.42
CA GLU A 326 14.54 -23.64 11.45
C GLU A 326 13.29 -23.99 12.26
N TYR A 327 13.14 -23.38 13.44
CA TYR A 327 11.94 -23.57 14.27
C TYR A 327 10.67 -23.08 13.56
N ARG A 328 10.70 -21.84 13.04
CA ARG A 328 9.56 -21.27 12.32
C ARG A 328 9.19 -22.09 11.09
N ARG A 329 10.19 -22.59 10.36
CA ARG A 329 9.99 -23.45 9.19
C ARG A 329 9.32 -24.77 9.56
N GLY A 330 9.73 -25.42 10.65
CA GLY A 330 9.10 -26.63 11.14
C GLY A 330 7.62 -26.44 11.49
N ILE A 331 7.29 -25.32 12.17
CA ILE A 331 5.88 -24.96 12.44
C ILE A 331 5.11 -24.72 11.16
N LEU A 332 5.68 -24.00 10.18
CA LEU A 332 5.02 -23.74 8.89
C LEU A 332 4.69 -25.06 8.15
N GLU A 333 5.62 -26.00 8.11
CA GLU A 333 5.45 -27.30 7.48
C GLU A 333 4.34 -28.12 8.16
N GLU A 334 4.32 -28.14 9.49
CA GLU A 334 3.27 -28.76 10.28
C GLU A 334 1.90 -28.14 9.95
N ARG A 335 1.76 -26.81 9.98
CA ARG A 335 0.50 -26.12 9.74
C ARG A 335 -0.02 -26.33 8.32
N ILE A 336 0.84 -26.28 7.30
CA ILE A 336 0.41 -26.52 5.90
C ILE A 336 -0.04 -27.97 5.72
N SER A 337 0.59 -28.93 6.39
CA SER A 337 0.20 -30.34 6.27
C SER A 337 -1.06 -30.70 7.05
N SER A 338 -1.36 -30.05 8.18
CA SER A 338 -2.48 -30.37 9.08
C SER A 338 -3.67 -29.42 8.92
N ASP A 339 -3.47 -28.13 9.20
CA ASP A 339 -4.56 -27.16 9.44
C ASP A 339 -4.85 -26.31 8.21
N LEU A 340 -3.82 -26.03 7.41
CA LEU A 340 -3.90 -25.18 6.22
C LEU A 340 -4.03 -26.03 4.93
N LYS A 341 -4.79 -27.12 4.95
CA LYS A 341 -5.07 -27.94 3.76
C LYS A 341 -5.88 -27.17 2.70
N MET A 342 -5.28 -26.13 2.17
CA MET A 342 -5.92 -25.25 1.22
C MET A 342 -5.31 -25.42 -0.16
N PRO A 343 -6.13 -25.54 -1.19
CA PRO A 343 -5.64 -25.70 -2.57
C PRO A 343 -4.86 -24.48 -3.08
N TYR A 344 -4.86 -23.38 -2.34
CA TYR A 344 -4.23 -22.10 -2.70
C TYR A 344 -3.07 -21.71 -1.77
N ILE A 345 -2.59 -22.59 -0.89
CA ILE A 345 -1.34 -22.39 -0.15
C ILE A 345 -0.39 -23.54 -0.48
N GLY A 346 0.78 -23.21 -0.97
CA GLY A 346 1.89 -24.11 -1.20
C GLY A 346 3.07 -23.77 -0.31
N LEU A 347 3.95 -24.74 -0.08
CA LEU A 347 5.16 -24.56 0.70
C LEU A 347 6.35 -24.35 -0.24
N SER A 348 7.15 -23.31 -0.02
CA SER A 348 8.38 -23.07 -0.79
C SER A 348 9.39 -24.20 -0.52
N GLU A 349 9.94 -24.76 -1.58
CA GLU A 349 10.91 -25.84 -1.51
C GLU A 349 12.26 -25.37 -0.94
N ILE A 350 12.83 -26.14 -0.01
CA ILE A 350 14.21 -25.96 0.43
C ILE A 350 15.13 -26.70 -0.56
N LEU A 351 16.05 -25.97 -1.17
CA LEU A 351 16.99 -26.51 -2.14
C LEU A 351 18.10 -27.31 -1.42
N PRO A 352 18.39 -28.54 -1.84
CA PRO A 352 19.27 -29.42 -1.10
C PRO A 352 20.75 -29.07 -1.28
N ASN A 353 21.52 -29.20 -0.20
CA ASN A 353 22.98 -29.07 -0.20
C ASN A 353 23.49 -27.76 -0.82
N PRO A 354 23.19 -26.59 -0.22
CA PRO A 354 23.66 -25.30 -0.73
C PRO A 354 25.21 -25.28 -0.73
N ASN A 355 25.79 -24.94 -1.88
CA ASN A 355 27.22 -24.75 -2.07
C ASN A 355 27.45 -23.95 -3.35
N LEU A 356 28.68 -23.48 -3.58
CA LEU A 356 29.02 -22.64 -4.74
C LEU A 356 28.66 -23.28 -6.10
N LEU A 357 28.83 -24.57 -6.23
CA LEU A 357 28.54 -25.28 -7.49
C LEU A 357 27.02 -25.32 -7.74
N ASN A 358 26.25 -25.68 -6.72
CA ASN A 358 24.79 -25.76 -6.80
C ASN A 358 24.19 -24.37 -7.00
N LEU A 359 24.70 -23.33 -6.33
CA LEU A 359 24.25 -21.95 -6.56
C LEU A 359 24.43 -21.52 -8.02
N LYS A 360 25.58 -21.83 -8.64
CA LYS A 360 25.79 -21.51 -10.06
C LYS A 360 24.78 -22.23 -10.97
N LYS A 361 24.54 -23.52 -10.74
CA LYS A 361 23.55 -24.32 -11.48
C LYS A 361 22.13 -23.76 -11.30
N TRP A 362 21.75 -23.40 -10.07
CA TRP A 362 20.43 -22.84 -9.78
C TRP A 362 20.25 -21.45 -10.42
N ARG A 363 21.27 -20.61 -10.42
CA ARG A 363 21.23 -19.29 -11.11
C ARG A 363 21.07 -19.45 -12.62
N GLU A 364 21.70 -20.45 -13.23
CA GLU A 364 21.52 -20.77 -14.66
C GLU A 364 20.07 -21.23 -14.93
N LYS A 365 19.51 -22.07 -14.08
CA LYS A 365 18.11 -22.49 -14.16
C LYS A 365 17.13 -21.32 -14.06
N CYS A 366 17.38 -20.34 -13.16
CA CYS A 366 16.58 -19.12 -13.05
C CYS A 366 16.55 -18.31 -14.34
N ARG A 367 17.70 -18.19 -15.03
CA ARG A 367 17.81 -17.46 -16.30
C ARG A 367 17.04 -18.13 -17.45
N ALA A 368 16.86 -19.43 -17.40
CA ALA A 368 16.20 -20.21 -18.45
C ALA A 368 14.67 -20.33 -18.27
N GLY A 369 14.12 -20.12 -17.08
CA GLY A 369 12.79 -20.61 -16.75
C GLY A 369 11.69 -19.59 -16.42
N GLY A 370 11.97 -18.32 -16.14
CA GLY A 370 10.96 -17.24 -15.99
C GLY A 370 9.98 -17.32 -14.80
N LEU A 371 10.10 -18.32 -13.89
CA LEU A 371 9.23 -18.45 -12.70
C LEU A 371 9.91 -18.01 -11.41
N VAL A 372 11.23 -17.87 -11.44
CA VAL A 372 12.06 -17.52 -10.30
C VAL A 372 13.11 -16.49 -10.71
N GLU A 373 13.31 -15.47 -9.86
CA GLU A 373 14.29 -14.40 -10.10
C GLU A 373 15.70 -14.78 -9.67
N GLY A 374 15.85 -15.77 -8.78
CA GLY A 374 17.13 -16.15 -8.21
C GLY A 374 17.00 -17.15 -7.08
N VAL A 375 17.99 -17.13 -6.19
CA VAL A 375 18.07 -17.97 -4.99
C VAL A 375 18.19 -17.08 -3.77
N MET A 376 17.46 -17.41 -2.71
CA MET A 376 17.55 -16.82 -1.38
C MET A 376 18.37 -17.72 -0.49
N LEU A 377 19.39 -17.16 0.16
CA LEU A 377 20.10 -17.82 1.27
C LEU A 377 19.57 -17.23 2.56
N LYS A 378 19.11 -18.07 3.47
CA LYS A 378 18.56 -17.69 4.76
C LYS A 378 19.35 -18.39 5.86
N GLU A 379 19.86 -17.63 6.83
CA GLU A 379 20.57 -18.21 7.96
C GLU A 379 19.60 -18.97 8.85
N ILE A 380 19.91 -20.26 9.11
CA ILE A 380 19.03 -21.23 9.80
C ILE A 380 18.72 -20.77 11.23
N THR A 381 19.67 -20.14 11.90
CA THR A 381 19.57 -19.69 13.29
C THR A 381 19.00 -18.27 13.43
N SER A 382 18.71 -17.58 12.32
CA SER A 382 18.28 -16.20 12.39
C SER A 382 16.86 -16.03 12.91
N ALA A 383 16.65 -15.00 13.73
CA ALA A 383 15.34 -14.45 14.06
C ALA A 383 14.78 -13.65 12.88
N TYR A 384 13.50 -13.32 12.93
CA TYR A 384 12.83 -12.49 11.90
C TYR A 384 12.79 -11.03 12.35
N HIS A 385 13.68 -10.22 11.85
CA HIS A 385 13.74 -8.80 12.14
C HIS A 385 13.19 -7.95 11.00
N ALA A 386 12.39 -6.94 11.35
CA ALA A 386 11.82 -6.03 10.36
C ALA A 386 12.91 -5.18 9.67
N GLY A 387 12.70 -4.92 8.38
CA GLY A 387 13.60 -4.07 7.62
C GLY A 387 14.82 -4.78 7.05
N ARG A 388 15.88 -4.03 6.79
CA ARG A 388 17.14 -4.50 6.23
C ARG A 388 18.20 -4.35 7.33
N ILE A 389 18.76 -5.45 7.76
CA ILE A 389 19.75 -5.53 8.84
C ILE A 389 21.14 -5.46 8.23
#